data_5f4ed9f88cff01f9403378baa2a63376
#
_entry.id   5f4ed9f88cff01f9403378baa2a63376
#
_cell.length_a   1.000
_cell.length_b   1.000
_cell.length_c   1.000
_cell.angle_alpha   90.00
_cell.angle_beta   90.00
_cell.angle_gamma   90.00
#
_symmetry.space_group_name_H-M   'P 1'
#
loop_
_entity.id
_entity.type
_entity.pdbx_description
1 polymer ?
#
loop_
_entity_poly.entity_id
_entity_poly.type
_entity_poly.pdbx_seq_one_letter_code
_entity_poly.pdbx_strand_id
1 'polypeptide(L)'
;YAKIKKDLAQKFPYDIDGYCDGKENFVREMEERALAQYDGTWDKLYIAARKVQHERKLSPLIEVGSVSAAVLSAKGNIYTGVCIDTACSLGMCAERNAIANMITNGESQIIKIVAVMSDGKAGMPCGACREFMMQLDKTSGEIEILRDYETKKVIRLKSLTPEWWSTDKMEMSE
;
A
#
# COMPACT_ATOMS: atom_id res chain seq x y z
N TYR A 1 -19.37 4.37 -14.53
CA TYR A 1 -20.33 3.24 -14.64
C TYR A 1 -21.78 3.72 -14.72
N ALA A 2 -22.22 4.69 -13.89
CA ALA A 2 -23.59 5.21 -13.93
C ALA A 2 -23.97 5.83 -15.30
N LYS A 3 -23.05 6.56 -15.94
CA LYS A 3 -23.25 7.14 -17.26
C LYS A 3 -23.49 6.06 -18.32
N ILE A 4 -22.66 5.02 -18.34
CA ILE A 4 -22.79 3.91 -19.29
C ILE A 4 -24.11 3.13 -19.13
N LYS A 5 -24.54 2.88 -17.89
CA LYS A 5 -25.86 2.28 -17.66
C LYS A 5 -26.98 3.10 -18.29
N LYS A 6 -26.90 4.44 -18.18
CA LYS A 6 -27.90 5.36 -18.74
C LYS A 6 -27.84 5.34 -20.27
N ASP A 7 -26.64 5.37 -20.85
CA ASP A 7 -26.44 5.36 -22.29
C ASP A 7 -26.94 4.02 -22.91
N LEU A 8 -26.63 2.88 -22.27
CA LEU A 8 -27.10 1.57 -22.69
C LEU A 8 -28.62 1.42 -22.56
N ALA A 9 -29.22 1.94 -21.48
CA ALA A 9 -30.67 1.92 -21.32
C ALA A 9 -31.40 2.77 -22.38
N GLN A 10 -30.79 3.86 -22.84
CA GLN A 10 -31.32 4.64 -23.95
C GLN A 10 -31.13 3.97 -25.32
N LYS A 11 -30.01 3.25 -25.51
CA LYS A 11 -29.71 2.55 -26.77
C LYS A 11 -30.53 1.27 -26.96
N PHE A 12 -30.84 0.59 -25.86
CA PHE A 12 -31.56 -0.71 -25.84
C PHE A 12 -32.78 -0.66 -24.93
N PRO A 13 -33.79 0.21 -25.17
CA PRO A 13 -34.89 0.44 -24.23
C PRO A 13 -35.82 -0.76 -24.03
N TYR A 14 -35.84 -1.69 -24.98
CA TYR A 14 -36.70 -2.89 -24.97
C TYR A 14 -35.91 -4.18 -25.25
N ASP A 15 -34.59 -4.09 -25.42
CA ASP A 15 -33.68 -5.21 -25.71
C ASP A 15 -32.79 -5.46 -24.48
N ILE A 16 -33.24 -6.40 -23.64
CA ILE A 16 -32.55 -6.77 -22.39
C ILE A 16 -31.21 -7.43 -22.72
N ASP A 17 -31.15 -8.26 -23.75
CA ASP A 17 -29.93 -8.99 -24.14
C ASP A 17 -28.87 -7.99 -24.64
N GLY A 18 -29.22 -7.08 -25.53
CA GLY A 18 -28.32 -6.03 -26.00
C GLY A 18 -27.84 -5.08 -24.87
N TYR A 19 -28.69 -4.81 -23.87
CA TYR A 19 -28.30 -4.06 -22.69
C TYR A 19 -27.29 -4.84 -21.83
N CYS A 20 -27.53 -6.13 -21.60
CA CYS A 20 -26.64 -7.00 -20.82
C CYS A 20 -25.29 -7.18 -21.50
N ASP A 21 -25.27 -7.47 -22.80
CA ASP A 21 -24.06 -7.61 -23.63
C ASP A 21 -23.22 -6.33 -23.63
N GLY A 22 -23.87 -5.17 -23.72
CA GLY A 22 -23.20 -3.89 -23.63
C GLY A 22 -22.53 -3.64 -22.28
N LYS A 23 -23.16 -4.09 -21.18
CA LYS A 23 -22.56 -4.04 -19.83
C LYS A 23 -21.37 -4.98 -19.70
N GLU A 24 -21.50 -6.23 -20.14
CA GLU A 24 -20.44 -7.22 -20.06
C GLU A 24 -19.22 -6.80 -20.89
N ASN A 25 -19.45 -6.30 -22.10
CA ASN A 25 -18.37 -5.77 -22.95
C ASN A 25 -17.63 -4.61 -22.28
N PHE A 26 -18.34 -3.69 -21.63
CA PHE A 26 -17.71 -2.60 -20.90
C PHE A 26 -16.89 -3.10 -19.71
N VAL A 27 -17.41 -4.05 -18.92
CA VAL A 27 -16.68 -4.63 -17.78
C VAL A 27 -15.41 -5.30 -18.28
N ARG A 28 -15.51 -6.13 -19.32
CA ARG A 28 -14.36 -6.81 -19.92
C ARG A 28 -13.31 -5.83 -20.44
N GLU A 29 -13.69 -4.77 -21.13
CA GLU A 29 -12.76 -3.73 -21.60
C GLU A 29 -12.05 -3.03 -20.44
N MET A 30 -12.76 -2.75 -19.35
CA MET A 30 -12.17 -2.14 -18.15
C MET A 30 -11.21 -3.09 -17.42
N GLU A 31 -11.54 -4.38 -17.36
CA GLU A 31 -10.66 -5.42 -16.81
C GLU A 31 -9.38 -5.58 -17.66
N GLU A 32 -9.50 -5.64 -18.97
CA GLU A 32 -8.36 -5.71 -19.89
C GLU A 32 -7.44 -4.48 -19.76
N ARG A 33 -8.01 -3.27 -19.64
CA ARG A 33 -7.24 -2.05 -19.41
C ARG A 33 -6.55 -2.06 -18.04
N ALA A 34 -7.23 -2.52 -17.00
CA ALA A 34 -6.66 -2.65 -15.66
C ALA A 34 -5.49 -3.66 -15.64
N LEU A 35 -5.66 -4.81 -16.29
CA LEU A 35 -4.61 -5.83 -16.43
C LEU A 35 -3.42 -5.32 -17.25
N ALA A 36 -3.66 -4.58 -18.34
CA ALA A 36 -2.60 -3.99 -19.16
C ALA A 36 -1.77 -2.92 -18.39
N GLN A 37 -2.37 -2.27 -17.40
CA GLN A 37 -1.69 -1.29 -16.56
C GLN A 37 -1.05 -1.93 -15.31
N TYR A 38 -1.36 -3.21 -15.03
CA TYR A 38 -0.84 -3.92 -13.88
C TYR A 38 0.59 -4.39 -14.11
N ASP A 39 1.55 -3.75 -13.45
CA ASP A 39 2.99 -4.02 -13.60
C ASP A 39 3.51 -5.15 -12.68
N GLY A 40 2.64 -5.80 -11.93
CA GLY A 40 2.99 -6.86 -10.97
C GLY A 40 3.81 -6.37 -9.75
N THR A 41 3.97 -5.06 -9.57
CA THR A 41 4.78 -4.50 -8.48
C THR A 41 4.21 -4.84 -7.11
N TRP A 42 2.88 -4.82 -6.95
CA TRP A 42 2.24 -5.19 -5.69
C TRP A 42 2.47 -6.64 -5.31
N ASP A 43 2.52 -7.56 -6.29
CA ASP A 43 2.86 -8.96 -6.01
C ASP A 43 4.30 -9.11 -5.56
N LYS A 44 5.24 -8.41 -6.21
CA LYS A 44 6.65 -8.40 -5.81
C LYS A 44 6.82 -7.88 -4.38
N LEU A 45 6.15 -6.79 -4.03
CA LEU A 45 6.19 -6.23 -2.68
C LEU A 45 5.57 -7.18 -1.64
N TYR A 46 4.39 -7.71 -1.92
CA TYR A 46 3.72 -8.64 -1.02
C TYR A 46 4.55 -9.92 -0.80
N ILE A 47 5.08 -10.51 -1.87
CA ILE A 47 5.95 -11.69 -1.80
C ILE A 47 7.23 -11.38 -1.01
N ALA A 48 7.85 -10.21 -1.22
CA ALA A 48 9.04 -9.79 -0.47
C ALA A 48 8.74 -9.65 1.03
N ALA A 49 7.61 -9.05 1.40
CA ALA A 49 7.17 -8.94 2.79
C ALA A 49 6.92 -10.33 3.39
N ARG A 50 6.17 -11.20 2.69
CA ARG A 50 5.90 -12.57 3.13
C ARG A 50 7.16 -13.40 3.34
N LYS A 51 8.16 -13.23 2.48
CA LYS A 51 9.43 -13.98 2.56
C LYS A 51 10.18 -13.74 3.87
N VAL A 52 10.09 -12.54 4.45
CA VAL A 52 10.76 -12.21 5.72
C VAL A 52 9.84 -12.40 6.93
N GLN A 53 8.54 -12.63 6.72
CA GLN A 53 7.59 -12.86 7.78
C GLN A 53 7.83 -14.21 8.43
N HIS A 54 8.40 -14.18 9.63
CA HIS A 54 8.67 -15.38 10.42
C HIS A 54 8.58 -15.03 11.90
N GLU A 55 7.45 -15.38 12.50
CA GLU A 55 7.20 -15.17 13.92
C GLU A 55 8.12 -16.03 14.75
N ARG A 56 8.86 -15.40 15.68
CA ARG A 56 9.80 -16.08 16.56
C ARG A 56 10.11 -15.24 17.80
N LYS A 57 10.42 -15.94 18.88
CA LYS A 57 11.00 -15.35 20.10
C LYS A 57 12.51 -15.25 19.96
N LEU A 58 13.06 -14.05 20.20
CA LEU A 58 14.50 -13.85 20.31
C LEU A 58 14.96 -14.01 21.77
N SER A 59 14.10 -13.66 22.72
CA SER A 59 14.32 -13.80 24.16
C SER A 59 12.97 -13.84 24.89
N PRO A 60 12.93 -14.04 26.21
CA PRO A 60 11.69 -13.92 26.99
C PRO A 60 11.04 -12.52 26.91
N LEU A 61 11.78 -11.49 26.47
CA LEU A 61 11.34 -10.11 26.41
C LEU A 61 11.09 -9.58 25.00
N ILE A 62 11.45 -10.33 23.95
CA ILE A 62 11.39 -9.87 22.56
C ILE A 62 10.80 -10.95 21.66
N GLU A 63 9.72 -10.60 20.99
CA GLU A 63 9.11 -11.36 19.88
C GLU A 63 9.20 -10.54 18.59
N VAL A 64 9.35 -11.21 17.44
CA VAL A 64 9.49 -10.53 16.14
C VAL A 64 8.81 -11.31 15.03
N GLY A 65 8.45 -10.61 13.96
CA GLY A 65 8.13 -11.22 12.67
C GLY A 65 6.70 -11.72 12.51
N SER A 66 5.78 -11.44 13.45
CA SER A 66 4.34 -11.70 13.26
C SER A 66 3.76 -10.83 12.13
N VAL A 67 4.25 -9.58 12.01
CA VAL A 67 3.93 -8.65 10.92
C VAL A 67 5.20 -8.35 10.14
N SER A 68 5.08 -8.24 8.83
CA SER A 68 6.16 -7.84 7.93
C SER A 68 5.74 -6.69 7.04
N ALA A 69 6.70 -5.97 6.48
CA ALA A 69 6.44 -4.91 5.51
C ALA A 69 7.48 -4.91 4.38
N ALA A 70 7.08 -4.39 3.22
CA ALA A 70 7.98 -4.07 2.13
C ALA A 70 7.69 -2.68 1.60
N VAL A 71 8.73 -1.91 1.34
CA VAL A 71 8.68 -0.60 0.69
C VAL A 71 9.36 -0.65 -0.67
N LEU A 72 8.78 0.01 -1.66
CA LEU A 72 9.41 0.30 -2.95
C LEU A 72 9.92 1.73 -2.91
N SER A 73 11.20 1.90 -3.10
CA SER A 73 11.81 3.22 -3.21
C SER A 73 11.62 3.85 -4.59
N ALA A 74 11.87 5.15 -4.69
CA ALA A 74 11.86 5.87 -5.97
C ALA A 74 12.93 5.38 -6.96
N LYS A 75 13.99 4.75 -6.47
CA LYS A 75 15.03 4.11 -7.32
C LYS A 75 14.67 2.70 -7.79
N GLY A 76 13.48 2.19 -7.39
CA GLY A 76 13.00 0.86 -7.79
C GLY A 76 13.49 -0.29 -6.92
N ASN A 77 14.16 -0.02 -5.80
CA ASN A 77 14.63 -1.04 -4.85
C ASN A 77 13.54 -1.39 -3.84
N ILE A 78 13.53 -2.66 -3.41
CA ILE A 78 12.59 -3.17 -2.40
C ILE A 78 13.35 -3.41 -1.10
N TYR A 79 12.86 -2.79 -0.02
CA TYR A 79 13.38 -2.96 1.34
C TYR A 79 12.31 -3.59 2.23
N THR A 80 12.70 -4.52 3.08
CA THR A 80 11.79 -5.26 3.94
C THR A 80 12.13 -5.05 5.41
N GLY A 81 11.12 -5.22 6.26
CA GLY A 81 11.26 -5.18 7.71
C GLY A 81 10.20 -6.05 8.37
N VAL A 82 10.45 -6.42 9.61
CA VAL A 82 9.49 -7.15 10.45
C VAL A 82 9.18 -6.35 11.70
N CYS A 83 8.04 -6.60 12.34
CA CYS A 83 7.75 -6.01 13.64
C CYS A 83 8.71 -6.55 14.70
N ILE A 84 9.01 -5.70 15.68
CA ILE A 84 9.77 -6.03 16.88
C ILE A 84 8.88 -5.67 18.07
N ASP A 85 8.46 -6.67 18.81
CA ASP A 85 7.62 -6.51 19.99
C ASP A 85 8.47 -6.75 21.23
N THR A 86 8.46 -5.80 22.15
CA THR A 86 9.26 -5.83 23.37
C THR A 86 8.37 -5.77 24.60
N ALA A 87 8.85 -6.24 25.73
CA ALA A 87 8.14 -6.15 27.02
C ALA A 87 7.97 -4.70 27.52
N CYS A 88 8.50 -3.71 26.78
CA CYS A 88 8.40 -2.29 27.06
C CYS A 88 8.06 -1.50 25.79
N SER A 89 8.01 -0.17 25.87
CA SER A 89 7.62 0.71 24.75
C SER A 89 8.65 0.88 23.64
N LEU A 90 9.71 0.06 23.57
CA LEU A 90 10.77 0.15 22.54
C LEU A 90 10.42 -0.57 21.23
N GLY A 91 9.27 -1.23 21.17
CA GLY A 91 8.82 -1.95 19.97
C GLY A 91 8.74 -1.09 18.74
N MET A 92 8.90 -1.72 17.56
CA MET A 92 8.90 -1.06 16.27
C MET A 92 8.04 -1.81 15.26
N CYS A 93 7.14 -1.10 14.58
CA CYS A 93 6.33 -1.68 13.51
C CYS A 93 7.19 -2.08 12.31
N ALA A 94 6.73 -3.08 11.58
CA ALA A 94 7.40 -3.63 10.39
C ALA A 94 7.69 -2.55 9.33
N GLU A 95 6.76 -1.61 9.12
CA GLU A 95 6.89 -0.51 8.16
C GLU A 95 8.08 0.39 8.50
N ARG A 96 8.19 0.83 9.78
CA ARG A 96 9.32 1.66 10.20
C ARG A 96 10.65 0.93 10.08
N ASN A 97 10.65 -0.39 10.31
CA ASN A 97 11.85 -1.22 10.13
C ASN A 97 12.25 -1.33 8.66
N ALA A 98 11.28 -1.53 7.74
CA ALA A 98 11.53 -1.53 6.31
C ALA A 98 12.07 -0.17 5.82
N ILE A 99 11.50 0.93 6.34
CA ILE A 99 11.96 2.29 6.04
C ILE A 99 13.36 2.54 6.59
N ALA A 100 13.65 2.12 7.82
CA ALA A 100 15.00 2.22 8.41
C ALA A 100 16.04 1.46 7.58
N ASN A 101 15.67 0.28 7.05
CA ASN A 101 16.51 -0.48 6.12
C ASN A 101 16.76 0.32 4.83
N MET A 102 15.72 0.93 4.24
CA MET A 102 15.85 1.80 3.05
C MET A 102 16.80 2.97 3.31
N ILE A 103 16.61 3.69 4.42
CA ILE A 103 17.45 4.84 4.83
C ILE A 103 18.90 4.39 5.03
N THR A 104 19.14 3.25 5.67
CA THR A 104 20.48 2.69 5.87
C THR A 104 21.20 2.42 4.55
N ASN A 105 20.46 2.13 3.49
CA ASN A 105 20.99 1.94 2.15
C ASN A 105 21.04 3.23 1.30
N GLY A 106 20.88 4.40 1.92
CA GLY A 106 21.05 5.70 1.27
C GLY A 106 19.86 6.16 0.42
N GLU A 107 18.65 5.66 0.71
CA GLU A 107 17.44 6.06 0.01
C GLU A 107 16.40 6.59 1.01
N SER A 108 15.55 7.55 0.58
CA SER A 108 14.60 8.23 1.45
C SER A 108 13.20 8.40 0.87
N GLN A 109 13.02 8.19 -0.44
CA GLN A 109 11.73 8.37 -1.11
C GLN A 109 11.01 7.04 -1.33
N ILE A 110 9.78 6.94 -0.83
CA ILE A 110 8.90 5.77 -0.97
C ILE A 110 7.85 6.03 -2.04
N ILE A 111 7.68 5.07 -2.94
CA ILE A 111 6.58 5.07 -3.92
C ILE A 111 5.41 4.21 -3.43
N LYS A 112 5.69 2.99 -2.96
CA LYS A 112 4.67 2.02 -2.53
C LYS A 112 5.09 1.33 -1.25
N ILE A 113 4.11 0.98 -0.43
CA ILE A 113 4.34 0.21 0.80
C ILE A 113 3.21 -0.80 1.02
N VAL A 114 3.56 -1.98 1.51
CA VAL A 114 2.63 -2.98 2.03
C VAL A 114 3.10 -3.45 3.40
N ALA A 115 2.16 -3.57 4.34
CA ALA A 115 2.34 -4.37 5.54
C ALA A 115 1.50 -5.64 5.42
N VAL A 116 2.03 -6.77 5.86
CA VAL A 116 1.35 -8.06 5.85
C VAL A 116 1.19 -8.52 7.29
N MET A 117 -0.08 -8.66 7.70
CA MET A 117 -0.48 -9.07 9.04
C MET A 117 -0.26 -10.57 9.24
N SER A 118 -0.34 -11.03 10.49
CA SER A 118 -0.15 -12.46 10.84
C SER A 118 -1.12 -13.40 10.12
N ASP A 119 -2.33 -12.93 9.76
CA ASP A 119 -3.32 -13.68 8.98
C ASP A 119 -3.06 -13.66 7.47
N GLY A 120 -1.97 -13.04 7.03
CA GLY A 120 -1.60 -12.90 5.61
C GLY A 120 -2.28 -11.76 4.87
N LYS A 121 -3.19 -11.01 5.50
CA LYS A 121 -3.86 -9.88 4.84
C LYS A 121 -2.99 -8.64 4.84
N ALA A 122 -3.24 -7.75 3.87
CA ALA A 122 -2.65 -6.43 3.89
C ALA A 122 -3.19 -5.61 5.07
N GLY A 123 -2.29 -4.98 5.83
CA GLY A 123 -2.60 -4.16 7.00
C GLY A 123 -2.40 -2.67 6.74
N MET A 124 -3.17 -1.84 7.47
CA MET A 124 -3.03 -0.40 7.40
C MET A 124 -1.95 0.08 8.38
N PRO A 125 -1.11 1.06 8.01
CA PRO A 125 -0.08 1.59 8.89
C PRO A 125 -0.71 2.29 10.10
N CYS A 126 -0.13 2.07 11.28
CA CYS A 126 -0.52 2.77 12.51
C CYS A 126 -0.17 4.26 12.44
N GLY A 127 -0.64 5.06 13.41
CA GLY A 127 -0.38 6.50 13.46
C GLY A 127 1.10 6.87 13.44
N ALA A 128 1.93 6.14 14.19
CA ALA A 128 3.38 6.36 14.22
C ALA A 128 4.05 6.07 12.86
N CYS A 129 3.58 5.05 12.12
CA CYS A 129 4.10 4.74 10.79
C CYS A 129 3.68 5.81 9.77
N ARG A 130 2.44 6.29 9.85
CA ARG A 130 1.95 7.39 8.98
C ARG A 130 2.75 8.66 9.19
N GLU A 131 2.94 9.05 10.44
CA GLU A 131 3.71 10.22 10.82
C GLU A 131 5.16 10.11 10.33
N PHE A 132 5.81 8.96 10.54
CA PHE A 132 7.18 8.73 10.09
C PHE A 132 7.31 8.84 8.58
N MET A 133 6.37 8.24 7.82
CA MET A 133 6.36 8.35 6.36
C MET A 133 6.17 9.79 5.88
N MET A 134 5.27 10.56 6.49
CA MET A 134 5.03 11.97 6.11
C MET A 134 6.27 12.85 6.27
N GLN A 135 7.15 12.53 7.21
CA GLN A 135 8.36 13.32 7.47
C GLN A 135 9.54 13.01 6.56
N LEU A 136 9.45 12.00 5.67
CA LEU A 136 10.58 11.58 4.83
C LEU A 136 10.86 12.52 3.67
N ASP A 137 9.82 12.98 2.98
CA ASP A 137 9.94 13.74 1.74
C ASP A 137 8.67 14.58 1.48
N LYS A 138 8.79 15.70 0.78
CA LYS A 138 7.66 16.56 0.42
C LYS A 138 6.59 15.86 -0.43
N THR A 139 6.95 14.79 -1.13
CA THR A 139 6.03 13.96 -1.93
C THR A 139 5.42 12.81 -1.15
N SER A 140 5.75 12.64 0.13
CA SER A 140 5.31 11.50 0.97
C SER A 140 3.80 11.29 1.02
N GLY A 141 3.02 12.37 0.91
CA GLY A 141 1.56 12.27 0.82
C GLY A 141 1.04 11.40 -0.33
N GLU A 142 1.84 11.25 -1.40
CA GLU A 142 1.51 10.46 -2.59
C GLU A 142 1.89 8.98 -2.46
N ILE A 143 2.56 8.57 -1.37
CA ILE A 143 2.90 7.16 -1.12
C ILE A 143 1.64 6.31 -1.23
N GLU A 144 1.71 5.30 -2.08
CA GLU A 144 0.65 4.31 -2.25
C GLU A 144 0.77 3.21 -1.20
N ILE A 145 -0.33 2.93 -0.51
CA ILE A 145 -0.43 1.92 0.56
C ILE A 145 -1.40 0.84 0.10
N LEU A 146 -0.96 -0.40 0.04
CA LEU A 146 -1.83 -1.52 -0.29
C LEU A 146 -2.79 -1.78 0.88
N ARG A 147 -4.08 -1.57 0.63
CA ARG A 147 -5.14 -1.79 1.61
C ARG A 147 -5.69 -3.23 1.57
N ASP A 148 -5.75 -3.80 0.38
CA ASP A 148 -6.27 -5.13 0.16
C ASP A 148 -5.50 -5.80 -0.97
N TYR A 149 -4.96 -7.00 -0.70
CA TYR A 149 -4.09 -7.70 -1.65
C TYR A 149 -4.89 -8.36 -2.78
N GLU A 150 -6.03 -8.95 -2.49
CA GLU A 150 -6.83 -9.69 -3.48
C GLU A 150 -7.38 -8.74 -4.56
N THR A 151 -7.95 -7.62 -4.13
CA THR A 151 -8.54 -6.63 -5.03
C THR A 151 -7.55 -5.56 -5.51
N LYS A 152 -6.29 -5.61 -5.05
CA LYS A 152 -5.25 -4.60 -5.28
C LYS A 152 -5.71 -3.17 -4.92
N LYS A 153 -6.54 -3.06 -3.90
CA LYS A 153 -7.06 -1.77 -3.44
C LYS A 153 -5.97 -0.97 -2.76
N VAL A 154 -5.76 0.24 -3.25
CA VAL A 154 -4.70 1.16 -2.81
C VAL A 154 -5.33 2.41 -2.22
N ILE A 155 -4.66 3.00 -1.24
CA ILE A 155 -4.96 4.32 -0.68
C ILE A 155 -3.68 5.14 -0.62
N ARG A 156 -3.78 6.46 -0.76
CA ARG A 156 -2.62 7.36 -0.62
C ARG A 156 -2.47 7.82 0.82
N LEU A 157 -1.21 8.00 1.25
CA LEU A 157 -0.90 8.40 2.63
C LEU A 157 -1.58 9.70 3.04
N LYS A 158 -1.67 10.70 2.16
CA LYS A 158 -2.39 11.97 2.42
C LYS A 158 -3.85 11.79 2.84
N SER A 159 -4.52 10.74 2.34
CA SER A 159 -5.90 10.43 2.74
C SER A 159 -6.00 9.88 4.17
N LEU A 160 -4.88 9.44 4.75
CA LEU A 160 -4.79 8.93 6.13
C LEU A 160 -4.23 9.97 7.11
N THR A 161 -3.77 11.10 6.60
CA THR A 161 -3.17 12.21 7.35
C THR A 161 -3.73 13.55 6.88
N PRO A 162 -5.08 13.73 6.92
CA PRO A 162 -5.68 15.00 6.53
C PRO A 162 -5.16 16.10 7.46
N GLU A 163 -4.93 17.29 6.91
CA GLU A 163 -4.45 18.45 7.66
C GLU A 163 -3.18 18.15 8.49
N TRP A 164 -2.21 17.48 7.86
CA TRP A 164 -0.97 17.14 8.53
C TRP A 164 -0.25 18.40 9.07
N TRP A 165 0.11 18.37 10.34
CA TRP A 165 0.57 19.51 11.14
C TRP A 165 1.85 20.21 10.63
N SER A 166 2.66 19.55 9.79
CA SER A 166 3.98 20.05 9.38
C SER A 166 4.09 20.29 7.87
N THR A 167 2.97 20.49 7.17
CA THR A 167 2.95 20.75 5.72
C THR A 167 3.83 21.94 5.37
N ASP A 168 3.69 23.06 6.09
CA ASP A 168 4.45 24.29 5.86
C ASP A 168 5.97 24.11 5.98
N LYS A 169 6.42 23.24 6.88
CA LYS A 169 7.85 22.99 7.10
C LYS A 169 8.48 22.19 5.96
N MET A 170 7.69 21.32 5.31
CA MET A 170 8.17 20.54 4.17
C MET A 170 8.29 21.38 2.90
N GLU A 171 7.54 22.49 2.80
CA GLU A 171 7.61 23.44 1.70
C GLU A 171 8.82 24.41 1.81
N MET A 172 9.32 24.65 3.02
CA MET A 172 10.43 25.57 3.31
C MET A 172 11.83 24.98 3.11
N SER A 173 11.96 23.69 2.81
CA SER A 173 13.25 23.01 2.61
C SER A 173 13.67 23.06 1.14
N GLU A 174 14.00 24.26 0.63
CA GLU A 174 14.77 24.45 -0.62
C GLU A 174 16.22 24.84 -0.32
#